data_7bb33cbd106f55535cc17a34bfe51517
#
_entry.id   7bb33cbd106f55535cc17a34bfe51517
#
_cell.length_a   1.000
_cell.length_b   1.000
_cell.length_c   1.000
_cell.angle_alpha   90.00
_cell.angle_beta   90.00
_cell.angle_gamma   90.00
#
_symmetry.space_group_name_H-M   'P 1'
#
loop_
_entity.id
_entity.type
_entity.pdbx_description
1 polymer ?
#
loop_
_entity_poly.entity_id
_entity_poly.type
_entity_poly.pdbx_seq_one_letter_code
_entity_poly.pdbx_strand_id
1 'polypeptide(L)'
;MIKYNREGDLLFSCAKDHTPNVWYSDSGERLGTFVGHAGAVWACDVSHHSERLLTAAADATVKLWDVQTGAELFSFPHSGPARSVSFATGDQRFVSVADKFSDRPAAVFVYELVADAAQQSDEPVLTITDHGHDGRVTGAYWTPLNKAILTTGGDGRIKLFDPHSGELLESHDVHQGEITNLAFNKSKTLAITSSKDNTAKLLDVATMKVLKVYETDRPVNSAAISPIKEHVVLGGGQEAMSVTTTSGRVGKFEARFFHMVFQEEFGRVKGHFGPINTIAFHPNGKSYASGAEDGYVRLHHFDNDYLKLEVKK
;
A
#
# COMPACT_ATOMS: atom_id res chain seq x y z
N MET A 1 4.75 -2.89 5.54
CA MET A 1 3.39 -2.38 5.19
C MET A 1 2.59 -2.16 6.45
N ILE A 2 1.83 -1.07 6.52
CA ILE A 2 0.82 -0.85 7.57
C ILE A 2 -0.52 -0.51 6.92
N LYS A 3 -1.62 -0.92 7.54
CA LYS A 3 -2.97 -0.66 7.06
C LYS A 3 -3.97 -0.59 8.22
N TYR A 4 -4.79 0.45 8.24
CA TYR A 4 -5.95 0.51 9.12
C TYR A 4 -7.10 -0.28 8.52
N ASN A 5 -7.96 -0.82 9.39
CA ASN A 5 -9.28 -1.25 8.96
C ASN A 5 -10.18 -0.03 8.70
N ARG A 6 -11.38 -0.27 8.21
CA ARG A 6 -12.32 0.79 7.80
C ARG A 6 -12.81 1.65 8.96
N GLU A 7 -13.06 1.04 10.11
CA GLU A 7 -13.54 1.67 11.35
C GLU A 7 -12.41 2.47 12.02
N GLY A 8 -11.17 2.04 11.81
CA GLY A 8 -9.97 2.66 12.36
C GLY A 8 -9.55 2.15 13.73
N ASP A 9 -10.29 1.24 14.35
CA ASP A 9 -9.93 0.67 15.65
C ASP A 9 -8.78 -0.32 15.60
N LEU A 10 -8.51 -0.91 14.42
CA LEU A 10 -7.43 -1.87 14.19
C LEU A 10 -6.38 -1.32 13.24
N LEU A 11 -5.12 -1.63 13.55
CA LEU A 11 -3.97 -1.40 12.68
C LEU A 11 -3.27 -2.74 12.40
N PHE A 12 -3.06 -3.05 11.15
CA PHE A 12 -2.31 -4.22 10.70
C PHE A 12 -0.91 -3.81 10.28
N SER A 13 0.08 -4.60 10.65
CA SER A 13 1.48 -4.39 10.25
C SER A 13 2.09 -5.67 9.70
N CYS A 14 2.84 -5.53 8.60
CA CYS A 14 3.58 -6.60 7.96
C CYS A 14 5.04 -6.18 7.81
N ALA A 15 5.95 -7.10 8.07
CA ALA A 15 7.37 -6.86 8.06
C ALA A 15 8.16 -8.07 7.51
N LYS A 16 9.49 -7.96 7.53
CA LYS A 16 10.40 -9.03 7.09
C LYS A 16 10.49 -10.20 8.08
N ASP A 17 9.88 -10.07 9.25
CA ASP A 17 9.88 -11.07 10.33
C ASP A 17 8.89 -12.23 10.12
N HIS A 18 8.23 -12.28 8.96
CA HIS A 18 7.27 -13.31 8.52
C HIS A 18 5.94 -13.33 9.29
N THR A 19 5.78 -12.47 10.28
CA THR A 19 4.63 -12.50 11.18
C THR A 19 3.83 -11.20 11.13
N PRO A 20 2.75 -11.13 10.35
CA PRO A 20 1.82 -10.01 10.42
C PRO A 20 1.22 -9.87 11.82
N ASN A 21 1.02 -8.64 12.25
CA ASN A 21 0.46 -8.35 13.57
C ASN A 21 -0.77 -7.46 13.44
N VAL A 22 -1.69 -7.59 14.40
CA VAL A 22 -2.82 -6.69 14.59
C VAL A 22 -2.72 -5.99 15.93
N TRP A 23 -3.04 -4.70 15.94
CA TRP A 23 -2.88 -3.78 17.06
C TRP A 23 -4.15 -2.95 17.27
N TYR A 24 -4.45 -2.58 18.50
CA TYR A 24 -5.35 -1.46 18.74
C TYR A 24 -4.72 -0.16 18.24
N SER A 25 -5.45 0.59 17.42
CA SER A 25 -4.91 1.77 16.74
C SER A 25 -4.74 2.98 17.66
N ASP A 26 -5.46 3.05 18.75
CA ASP A 26 -5.43 4.15 19.73
C ASP A 26 -4.37 3.95 20.80
N SER A 27 -4.19 2.73 21.30
CA SER A 27 -3.23 2.42 22.36
C SER A 27 -1.90 1.88 21.85
N GLY A 28 -1.88 1.29 20.64
CA GLY A 28 -0.73 0.56 20.13
C GLY A 28 -0.52 -0.80 20.82
N GLU A 29 -1.48 -1.27 21.60
CA GLU A 29 -1.44 -2.60 22.20
C GLU A 29 -1.61 -3.69 21.14
N ARG A 30 -0.73 -4.71 21.15
CA ARG A 30 -0.82 -5.82 20.21
C ARG A 30 -1.92 -6.79 20.63
N LEU A 31 -2.89 -6.97 19.72
CA LEU A 31 -3.98 -7.93 19.91
C LEU A 31 -3.59 -9.35 19.52
N GLY A 32 -2.82 -9.51 18.43
CA GLY A 32 -2.49 -10.82 17.93
C GLY A 32 -1.45 -10.83 16.83
N THR A 33 -1.06 -12.02 16.45
CA THR A 33 -0.04 -12.30 15.43
C THR A 33 -0.52 -13.42 14.54
N PHE A 34 -0.35 -13.27 13.23
CA PHE A 34 -0.71 -14.28 12.23
C PHE A 34 0.53 -15.11 11.89
N VAL A 35 0.55 -16.37 12.34
CA VAL A 35 1.72 -17.26 12.22
C VAL A 35 1.49 -18.28 11.12
N GLY A 36 2.36 -18.34 10.11
CA GLY A 36 2.25 -19.32 9.02
C GLY A 36 3.03 -18.98 7.76
N HIS A 37 3.48 -17.72 7.56
CA HIS A 37 4.38 -17.39 6.47
C HIS A 37 5.81 -17.83 6.75
N ALA A 38 6.49 -18.30 5.70
CA ALA A 38 7.90 -18.70 5.73
C ALA A 38 8.84 -17.65 5.11
N GLY A 39 8.29 -16.55 4.61
CA GLY A 39 9.02 -15.47 3.95
C GLY A 39 8.52 -14.07 4.37
N ALA A 40 9.32 -13.05 4.04
CA ALA A 40 8.98 -11.66 4.34
C ALA A 40 7.60 -11.29 3.81
N VAL A 41 6.75 -10.70 4.65
CA VAL A 41 5.41 -10.26 4.27
C VAL A 41 5.46 -8.82 3.82
N TRP A 42 5.12 -8.58 2.56
CA TRP A 42 5.26 -7.26 1.92
C TRP A 42 3.98 -6.46 1.88
N ALA A 43 2.84 -7.14 1.78
CA ALA A 43 1.56 -6.47 1.67
C ALA A 43 0.49 -7.17 2.48
N CYS A 44 -0.49 -6.40 2.91
CA CYS A 44 -1.73 -6.90 3.50
C CYS A 44 -2.91 -6.05 3.07
N ASP A 45 -4.08 -6.66 3.06
CA ASP A 45 -5.36 -5.98 2.93
C ASP A 45 -6.40 -6.60 3.84
N VAL A 46 -7.29 -5.77 4.38
CA VAL A 46 -8.32 -6.19 5.32
C VAL A 46 -9.71 -6.06 4.67
N SER A 47 -10.57 -7.04 4.89
CA SER A 47 -11.94 -7.04 4.39
C SER A 47 -12.77 -5.88 4.96
N HIS A 48 -13.86 -5.55 4.29
CA HIS A 48 -14.69 -4.39 4.62
C HIS A 48 -15.23 -4.41 6.05
N HIS A 49 -15.55 -5.60 6.58
CA HIS A 49 -16.06 -5.79 7.94
C HIS A 49 -14.98 -6.22 8.93
N SER A 50 -13.71 -6.18 8.54
CA SER A 50 -12.56 -6.55 9.38
C SER A 50 -12.57 -8.01 9.88
N GLU A 51 -13.29 -8.89 9.19
CA GLU A 51 -13.38 -10.31 9.52
C GLU A 51 -12.22 -11.12 8.94
N ARG A 52 -11.71 -10.70 7.77
CA ARG A 52 -10.67 -11.42 7.01
C ARG A 52 -9.49 -10.52 6.72
N LEU A 53 -8.30 -11.09 6.75
CA LEU A 53 -7.05 -10.46 6.36
C LEU A 53 -6.42 -11.25 5.22
N LEU A 54 -5.94 -10.57 4.21
CA LEU A 54 -5.05 -11.13 3.18
C LEU A 54 -3.64 -10.63 3.41
N THR A 55 -2.67 -11.52 3.23
CA THR A 55 -1.25 -11.19 3.30
C THR A 55 -0.50 -11.79 2.12
N ALA A 56 0.43 -11.03 1.55
CA ALA A 56 1.26 -11.45 0.43
C ALA A 56 2.73 -11.48 0.84
N ALA A 57 3.42 -12.60 0.56
CA ALA A 57 4.76 -12.82 1.08
C ALA A 57 5.77 -13.39 0.06
N ALA A 58 7.03 -13.29 0.45
CA ALA A 58 8.18 -13.77 -0.32
C ALA A 58 8.23 -15.31 -0.44
N ASP A 59 7.48 -16.03 0.37
CA ASP A 59 7.33 -17.50 0.31
C ASP A 59 6.48 -17.98 -0.87
N ALA A 60 6.12 -17.08 -1.78
CA ALA A 60 5.27 -17.33 -2.94
C ALA A 60 3.85 -17.75 -2.57
N THR A 61 3.33 -17.24 -1.46
CA THR A 61 1.94 -17.45 -1.06
C THR A 61 1.22 -16.13 -0.77
N VAL A 62 -0.08 -16.13 -1.02
CA VAL A 62 -1.03 -15.22 -0.40
C VAL A 62 -1.84 -16.04 0.59
N LYS A 63 -1.97 -15.58 1.82
CA LYS A 63 -2.74 -16.27 2.86
C LYS A 63 -3.95 -15.46 3.28
N LEU A 64 -5.05 -16.17 3.47
CA LEU A 64 -6.30 -15.66 4.03
C LEU A 64 -6.39 -16.07 5.50
N TRP A 65 -6.68 -15.09 6.34
CA TRP A 65 -6.75 -15.27 7.80
C TRP A 65 -8.08 -14.83 8.33
N ASP A 66 -8.54 -15.49 9.37
CA ASP A 66 -9.59 -15.00 10.25
C ASP A 66 -9.00 -13.98 11.23
N VAL A 67 -9.52 -12.76 11.23
CA VAL A 67 -8.95 -11.66 12.04
C VAL A 67 -9.22 -11.87 13.53
N GLN A 68 -10.35 -12.45 13.88
CA GLN A 68 -10.77 -12.63 15.27
C GLN A 68 -9.92 -13.70 15.99
N THR A 69 -9.63 -14.80 15.30
CA THR A 69 -8.91 -15.95 15.87
C THR A 69 -7.43 -15.98 15.54
N GLY A 70 -7.01 -15.26 14.48
CA GLY A 70 -5.66 -15.33 13.93
C GLY A 70 -5.38 -16.61 13.14
N ALA A 71 -6.39 -17.46 12.92
CA ALA A 71 -6.24 -18.72 12.22
C ALA A 71 -6.06 -18.51 10.71
N GLU A 72 -5.19 -19.31 10.09
CA GLU A 72 -5.07 -19.42 8.64
C GLU A 72 -6.32 -20.13 8.11
N LEU A 73 -7.09 -19.45 7.25
CA LEU A 73 -8.26 -20.03 6.60
C LEU A 73 -7.88 -20.73 5.29
N PHE A 74 -6.99 -20.13 4.51
CA PHE A 74 -6.56 -20.67 3.23
C PHE A 74 -5.21 -20.11 2.78
N SER A 75 -4.47 -20.87 1.96
CA SER A 75 -3.23 -20.46 1.33
C SER A 75 -3.32 -20.60 -0.19
N PHE A 76 -3.07 -19.50 -0.90
CA PHE A 76 -3.06 -19.42 -2.36
C PHE A 76 -1.61 -19.47 -2.85
N PRO A 77 -1.16 -20.58 -3.48
CA PRO A 77 0.18 -20.67 -4.03
C PRO A 77 0.32 -19.79 -5.27
N HIS A 78 1.48 -19.17 -5.45
CA HIS A 78 1.80 -18.31 -6.57
C HIS A 78 3.03 -18.83 -7.34
N SER A 79 3.17 -18.35 -8.56
CA SER A 79 4.30 -18.72 -9.43
C SER A 79 5.65 -18.18 -8.95
N GLY A 80 5.64 -17.15 -8.12
CA GLY A 80 6.80 -16.47 -7.56
C GLY A 80 6.41 -15.67 -6.30
N PRO A 81 7.35 -14.95 -5.70
CA PRO A 81 7.10 -14.13 -4.50
C PRO A 81 5.89 -13.22 -4.68
N ALA A 82 4.92 -13.30 -3.78
CA ALA A 82 3.71 -12.47 -3.82
C ALA A 82 4.01 -11.08 -3.23
N ARG A 83 3.79 -10.03 -4.04
CA ARG A 83 4.22 -8.67 -3.70
C ARG A 83 3.10 -7.76 -3.24
N SER A 84 1.91 -7.94 -3.77
CA SER A 84 0.76 -7.09 -3.51
C SER A 84 -0.51 -7.91 -3.42
N VAL A 85 -1.45 -7.45 -2.63
CA VAL A 85 -2.79 -8.03 -2.50
C VAL A 85 -3.80 -6.93 -2.21
N SER A 86 -4.99 -7.04 -2.78
CA SER A 86 -6.10 -6.11 -2.52
C SER A 86 -7.46 -6.78 -2.67
N PHE A 87 -8.34 -6.60 -1.68
CA PHE A 87 -9.74 -7.00 -1.77
C PHE A 87 -10.50 -6.17 -2.81
N ALA A 88 -11.36 -6.82 -3.53
CA ALA A 88 -12.39 -6.16 -4.33
C ALA A 88 -13.48 -5.57 -3.42
N THR A 89 -14.20 -4.59 -3.94
CA THR A 89 -15.40 -4.09 -3.23
C THR A 89 -16.42 -5.22 -3.11
N GLY A 90 -16.86 -5.50 -1.88
CA GLY A 90 -17.77 -6.61 -1.56
C GLY A 90 -17.08 -7.89 -1.11
N ASP A 91 -15.74 -7.90 -1.00
CA ASP A 91 -14.90 -8.95 -0.41
C ASP A 91 -15.08 -10.37 -1.01
N GLN A 92 -15.71 -10.47 -2.21
CA GLN A 92 -15.92 -11.75 -2.91
C GLN A 92 -14.76 -12.11 -3.83
N ARG A 93 -13.85 -11.17 -4.09
CA ARG A 93 -12.66 -11.37 -4.93
C ARG A 93 -11.49 -10.62 -4.33
N PHE A 94 -10.30 -11.03 -4.71
CA PHE A 94 -9.10 -10.26 -4.49
C PHE A 94 -8.17 -10.34 -5.70
N VAL A 95 -7.31 -9.34 -5.83
CA VAL A 95 -6.22 -9.32 -6.81
C VAL A 95 -4.91 -9.46 -6.07
N SER A 96 -3.98 -10.19 -6.66
CA SER A 96 -2.61 -10.33 -6.18
C SER A 96 -1.60 -10.22 -7.31
N VAL A 97 -0.35 -9.93 -6.95
CA VAL A 97 0.77 -9.83 -7.88
C VAL A 97 1.86 -10.79 -7.45
N ALA A 98 2.35 -11.61 -8.38
CA ALA A 98 3.58 -12.37 -8.19
C ALA A 98 4.72 -11.79 -9.02
N ASP A 99 5.89 -11.68 -8.42
CA ASP A 99 7.12 -11.33 -9.14
C ASP A 99 7.57 -12.46 -10.07
N LYS A 100 8.37 -12.10 -11.08
CA LYS A 100 9.07 -13.11 -11.88
C LYS A 100 9.96 -13.98 -11.00
N PHE A 101 9.88 -15.28 -11.19
CA PHE A 101 10.73 -16.23 -10.49
C PHE A 101 11.17 -17.35 -11.43
N SER A 102 12.49 -17.50 -11.62
CA SER A 102 13.07 -18.42 -12.61
C SER A 102 12.49 -18.15 -14.02
N ASP A 103 11.93 -19.16 -14.65
CA ASP A 103 11.33 -19.08 -15.99
C ASP A 103 9.84 -18.67 -15.98
N ARG A 104 9.26 -18.48 -14.78
CA ARG A 104 7.88 -18.04 -14.65
C ARG A 104 7.81 -16.52 -14.69
N PRO A 105 7.03 -15.92 -15.61
CA PRO A 105 6.90 -14.45 -15.68
C PRO A 105 6.19 -13.90 -14.44
N ALA A 106 6.35 -12.59 -14.21
CA ALA A 106 5.49 -11.86 -13.29
C ALA A 106 4.05 -11.93 -13.80
N ALA A 107 3.09 -12.01 -12.89
CA ALA A 107 1.68 -12.09 -13.25
C ALA A 107 0.78 -11.42 -12.20
N VAL A 108 -0.38 -11.00 -12.68
CA VAL A 108 -1.48 -10.52 -11.83
C VAL A 108 -2.55 -11.59 -11.81
N PHE A 109 -2.99 -11.97 -10.63
CA PHE A 109 -3.99 -13.02 -10.42
C PHE A 109 -5.24 -12.46 -9.78
N VAL A 110 -6.38 -12.92 -10.20
CA VAL A 110 -7.66 -12.66 -9.55
C VAL A 110 -8.21 -13.96 -9.01
N TYR A 111 -8.57 -13.97 -7.75
CA TYR A 111 -9.18 -15.11 -7.08
C TYR A 111 -10.59 -14.77 -6.61
N GLU A 112 -11.44 -15.77 -6.60
CA GLU A 112 -12.76 -15.70 -6.01
C GLU A 112 -12.70 -16.23 -4.58
N LEU A 113 -13.38 -15.56 -3.66
CA LEU A 113 -13.46 -15.95 -2.26
C LEU A 113 -14.86 -16.49 -1.97
N VAL A 114 -14.91 -17.66 -1.38
CA VAL A 114 -16.15 -18.29 -0.92
C VAL A 114 -16.32 -18.12 0.59
N ALA A 115 -17.56 -18.23 1.06
CA ALA A 115 -17.86 -18.08 2.49
C ALA A 115 -17.26 -19.24 3.31
N ASP A 116 -17.38 -20.46 2.79
CA ASP A 116 -16.84 -21.66 3.42
C ASP A 116 -15.41 -21.92 2.93
N ALA A 117 -14.44 -21.69 3.79
CA ALA A 117 -13.02 -21.90 3.48
C ALA A 117 -12.69 -23.34 3.07
N ALA A 118 -13.49 -24.33 3.47
CA ALA A 118 -13.30 -25.73 3.06
C ALA A 118 -13.61 -25.97 1.57
N GLN A 119 -14.35 -25.07 0.94
CA GLN A 119 -14.69 -25.11 -0.49
C GLN A 119 -13.86 -24.11 -1.31
N GLN A 120 -12.90 -23.44 -0.69
CA GLN A 120 -12.05 -22.46 -1.37
C GLN A 120 -11.14 -23.17 -2.39
N SER A 121 -11.12 -22.64 -3.63
CA SER A 121 -10.17 -23.06 -4.67
C SER A 121 -8.91 -22.20 -4.62
N ASP A 122 -7.77 -22.80 -4.92
CA ASP A 122 -6.49 -22.13 -5.14
C ASP A 122 -6.25 -21.77 -6.61
N GLU A 123 -7.19 -22.08 -7.50
CA GLU A 123 -7.12 -21.71 -8.91
C GLU A 123 -7.60 -20.27 -9.11
N PRO A 124 -6.84 -19.40 -9.79
CA PRO A 124 -7.26 -18.05 -10.11
C PRO A 124 -8.35 -18.06 -11.19
N VAL A 125 -9.37 -17.22 -11.04
CA VAL A 125 -10.41 -17.02 -12.06
C VAL A 125 -9.90 -16.21 -13.25
N LEU A 126 -8.81 -15.45 -13.07
CA LEU A 126 -8.14 -14.69 -14.12
C LEU A 126 -6.64 -14.62 -13.82
N THR A 127 -5.83 -14.80 -14.87
CA THR A 127 -4.37 -14.62 -14.82
C THR A 127 -3.94 -13.70 -15.97
N ILE A 128 -3.27 -12.59 -15.63
CA ILE A 128 -2.74 -11.62 -16.59
C ILE A 128 -1.21 -11.75 -16.57
N THR A 129 -0.64 -12.41 -17.57
CA THR A 129 0.82 -12.58 -17.76
C THR A 129 1.38 -11.54 -18.71
N ASP A 130 0.60 -11.11 -19.70
CA ASP A 130 0.95 -10.01 -20.60
C ASP A 130 0.45 -8.68 -20.02
N HIS A 131 1.01 -8.31 -18.88
CA HIS A 131 0.68 -7.06 -18.23
C HIS A 131 1.34 -5.83 -18.88
N GLY A 132 2.24 -6.04 -19.84
CA GLY A 132 2.89 -4.99 -20.64
C GLY A 132 3.72 -3.96 -19.85
N HIS A 133 3.92 -4.14 -18.54
CA HIS A 133 4.88 -3.34 -17.78
C HIS A 133 6.30 -3.75 -18.13
N ASP A 134 7.17 -2.75 -18.28
CA ASP A 134 8.61 -2.99 -18.44
C ASP A 134 9.22 -3.20 -17.05
N GLY A 135 9.52 -4.44 -16.74
CA GLY A 135 10.01 -4.85 -15.42
C GLY A 135 8.92 -5.42 -14.51
N ARG A 136 9.01 -5.12 -13.21
CA ARG A 136 8.08 -5.70 -12.22
C ARG A 136 6.79 -4.91 -12.09
N VAL A 137 5.72 -5.60 -11.74
CA VAL A 137 4.47 -5.01 -11.24
C VAL A 137 4.63 -4.77 -9.74
N THR A 138 4.51 -3.52 -9.30
CA THR A 138 4.73 -3.15 -7.89
C THR A 138 3.48 -3.25 -7.05
N GLY A 139 2.30 -3.13 -7.67
CA GLY A 139 1.02 -3.26 -6.98
C GLY A 139 -0.14 -3.51 -7.93
N ALA A 140 -1.21 -4.09 -7.40
CA ALA A 140 -2.49 -4.23 -8.09
C ALA A 140 -3.62 -3.88 -7.13
N TYR A 141 -4.60 -3.13 -7.62
CA TYR A 141 -5.69 -2.54 -6.85
C TYR A 141 -6.99 -2.57 -7.64
N TRP A 142 -8.10 -2.59 -6.92
CA TRP A 142 -9.41 -2.46 -7.53
C TRP A 142 -9.83 -0.99 -7.62
N THR A 143 -10.25 -0.56 -8.80
CA THR A 143 -10.92 0.73 -8.98
C THR A 143 -12.32 0.72 -8.35
N PRO A 144 -12.96 1.89 -8.14
CA PRO A 144 -14.30 1.95 -7.58
C PRO A 144 -15.28 1.04 -8.32
N LEU A 145 -16.14 0.36 -7.54
CA LEU A 145 -17.15 -0.58 -8.04
C LEU A 145 -16.58 -1.75 -8.86
N ASN A 146 -15.30 -2.08 -8.66
CA ASN A 146 -14.59 -3.15 -9.37
C ASN A 146 -14.63 -3.02 -10.91
N LYS A 147 -14.67 -1.79 -11.42
CA LYS A 147 -14.75 -1.52 -12.86
C LYS A 147 -13.51 -1.95 -13.62
N ALA A 148 -12.35 -1.84 -12.99
CA ALA A 148 -11.07 -2.23 -13.57
C ALA A 148 -10.09 -2.66 -12.46
N ILE A 149 -9.06 -3.39 -12.87
CA ILE A 149 -7.86 -3.67 -12.06
C ILE A 149 -6.82 -2.63 -12.46
N LEU A 150 -6.37 -1.84 -11.48
CA LEU A 150 -5.31 -0.87 -11.64
C LEU A 150 -3.99 -1.51 -11.22
N THR A 151 -2.99 -1.50 -12.09
CA THR A 151 -1.64 -1.96 -11.76
C THR A 151 -0.65 -0.82 -11.80
N THR A 152 0.37 -0.90 -10.96
CA THR A 152 1.51 0.02 -10.91
C THR A 152 2.78 -0.74 -11.22
N GLY A 153 3.70 -0.10 -11.94
CA GLY A 153 4.92 -0.78 -12.41
C GLY A 153 6.23 -0.10 -12.01
N GLY A 154 7.30 -0.87 -12.14
CA GLY A 154 8.67 -0.38 -12.04
C GLY A 154 9.06 0.59 -13.16
N ASP A 155 8.29 0.59 -14.24
CA ASP A 155 8.42 1.49 -15.40
C ASP A 155 7.79 2.88 -15.19
N GLY A 156 7.22 3.15 -14.02
CA GLY A 156 6.55 4.41 -13.70
C GLY A 156 5.15 4.54 -14.32
N ARG A 157 4.60 3.47 -14.87
CA ARG A 157 3.30 3.45 -15.53
C ARG A 157 2.21 2.92 -14.61
N ILE A 158 1.00 3.41 -14.85
CA ILE A 158 -0.25 2.85 -14.34
C ILE A 158 -1.00 2.26 -15.52
N LYS A 159 -1.52 1.04 -15.35
CA LYS A 159 -2.32 0.36 -16.35
C LYS A 159 -3.64 -0.09 -15.76
N LEU A 160 -4.68 -0.06 -16.58
CA LEU A 160 -6.02 -0.50 -16.25
C LEU A 160 -6.36 -1.72 -17.09
N PHE A 161 -6.86 -2.76 -16.44
CA PHE A 161 -7.28 -4.01 -17.08
C PHE A 161 -8.74 -4.29 -16.80
N ASP A 162 -9.40 -4.89 -17.78
CA ASP A 162 -10.74 -5.44 -17.60
C ASP A 162 -10.70 -6.61 -16.59
N PRO A 163 -11.52 -6.60 -15.54
CA PRO A 163 -11.48 -7.60 -14.48
C PRO A 163 -12.06 -8.97 -14.87
N HIS A 164 -12.63 -9.10 -16.06
CA HIS A 164 -13.22 -10.34 -16.56
C HIS A 164 -12.39 -10.96 -17.68
N SER A 165 -11.95 -10.15 -18.65
CA SER A 165 -11.17 -10.62 -19.78
C SER A 165 -9.65 -10.55 -19.54
N GLY A 166 -9.19 -9.67 -18.65
CA GLY A 166 -7.76 -9.38 -18.45
C GLY A 166 -7.17 -8.52 -19.56
N GLU A 167 -7.98 -7.97 -20.46
CA GLU A 167 -7.50 -7.10 -21.54
C GLU A 167 -7.05 -5.73 -20.99
N LEU A 168 -5.98 -5.20 -21.57
CA LEU A 168 -5.50 -3.87 -21.27
C LEU A 168 -6.49 -2.82 -21.81
N LEU A 169 -7.06 -2.03 -20.91
CA LEU A 169 -7.98 -0.93 -21.25
C LEU A 169 -7.22 0.37 -21.52
N GLU A 170 -6.35 0.76 -20.59
CA GLU A 170 -5.62 2.03 -20.64
C GLU A 170 -4.21 1.87 -20.08
N SER A 171 -3.29 2.73 -20.54
CA SER A 171 -1.93 2.84 -20.03
C SER A 171 -1.52 4.31 -19.92
N HIS A 172 -1.03 4.70 -18.75
CA HIS A 172 -0.68 6.08 -18.43
C HIS A 172 0.77 6.16 -17.93
N ASP A 173 1.57 7.04 -18.55
CA ASP A 173 2.90 7.40 -18.06
C ASP A 173 2.73 8.40 -16.92
N VAL A 174 2.98 7.97 -15.68
CA VAL A 174 2.75 8.80 -14.50
C VAL A 174 4.07 9.26 -13.90
N HIS A 175 5.05 8.39 -13.76
CA HIS A 175 6.33 8.67 -13.12
C HIS A 175 7.51 8.35 -14.04
N GLN A 176 8.66 8.94 -13.75
CA GLN A 176 9.93 8.68 -14.43
C GLN A 176 10.71 7.52 -13.79
N GLY A 177 10.28 7.07 -12.63
CA GLY A 177 10.88 5.99 -11.86
C GLY A 177 9.83 5.04 -11.32
N GLU A 178 10.30 3.98 -10.67
CA GLU A 178 9.43 2.95 -10.09
C GLU A 178 8.36 3.55 -9.16
N ILE A 179 7.11 3.20 -9.39
CA ILE A 179 6.00 3.51 -8.46
C ILE A 179 6.12 2.56 -7.27
N THR A 180 6.34 3.11 -6.09
CA THR A 180 6.57 2.35 -4.86
C THR A 180 5.29 1.99 -4.14
N ASN A 181 4.29 2.88 -4.18
CA ASN A 181 3.00 2.68 -3.53
C ASN A 181 1.90 3.50 -4.21
N LEU A 182 0.66 3.07 -4.03
CA LEU A 182 -0.55 3.79 -4.39
C LEU A 182 -1.55 3.71 -3.23
N ALA A 183 -2.10 4.87 -2.85
CA ALA A 183 -3.14 4.95 -1.84
C ALA A 183 -4.33 5.75 -2.34
N PHE A 184 -5.53 5.27 -2.07
CA PHE A 184 -6.77 5.97 -2.39
C PHE A 184 -7.22 6.87 -1.23
N ASN A 185 -7.95 7.94 -1.56
CA ASN A 185 -8.76 8.64 -0.57
C ASN A 185 -9.98 7.78 -0.16
N LYS A 186 -10.71 8.20 0.88
CA LYS A 186 -11.86 7.44 1.42
C LYS A 186 -12.94 7.12 0.39
N SER A 187 -13.20 8.03 -0.54
CA SER A 187 -14.22 7.85 -1.62
C SER A 187 -13.69 7.13 -2.85
N LYS A 188 -12.40 6.82 -2.89
CA LYS A 188 -11.67 6.28 -4.06
C LYS A 188 -11.82 7.13 -5.33
N THR A 189 -12.11 8.43 -5.20
CA THR A 189 -12.14 9.38 -6.32
C THR A 189 -10.77 9.92 -6.67
N LEU A 190 -9.88 9.99 -5.66
CA LEU A 190 -8.50 10.42 -5.80
C LEU A 190 -7.57 9.28 -5.39
N ALA A 191 -6.45 9.19 -6.06
CA ALA A 191 -5.33 8.33 -5.68
C ALA A 191 -4.05 9.17 -5.56
N ILE A 192 -3.18 8.80 -4.64
CA ILE A 192 -1.83 9.35 -4.55
C ILE A 192 -0.82 8.23 -4.80
N THR A 193 0.11 8.48 -5.69
CA THR A 193 1.22 7.58 -5.98
C THR A 193 2.51 8.14 -5.42
N SER A 194 3.39 7.27 -4.99
CA SER A 194 4.76 7.58 -4.58
C SER A 194 5.75 6.90 -5.50
N SER A 195 6.91 7.53 -5.74
CA SER A 195 7.89 7.01 -6.67
C SER A 195 9.34 7.27 -6.24
N LYS A 196 10.23 6.44 -6.78
CA LYS A 196 11.69 6.62 -6.69
C LYS A 196 12.21 7.80 -7.49
N ASP A 197 11.38 8.46 -8.30
CA ASP A 197 11.70 9.69 -9.00
C ASP A 197 11.68 10.96 -8.11
N ASN A 198 11.59 10.78 -6.79
CA ASN A 198 11.51 11.82 -5.77
C ASN A 198 10.19 12.60 -5.78
N THR A 199 9.15 12.07 -6.40
CA THR A 199 7.85 12.73 -6.43
C THR A 199 6.73 11.85 -5.87
N ALA A 200 5.68 12.48 -5.38
CA ALA A 200 4.37 11.87 -5.23
C ALA A 200 3.39 12.63 -6.12
N LYS A 201 2.42 11.93 -6.71
CA LYS A 201 1.45 12.53 -7.64
C LYS A 201 0.03 12.20 -7.23
N LEU A 202 -0.81 13.24 -7.19
CA LEU A 202 -2.24 13.12 -6.96
C LEU A 202 -2.94 12.92 -8.30
N LEU A 203 -3.76 11.89 -8.38
CA LEU A 203 -4.46 11.48 -9.59
C LEU A 203 -5.97 11.53 -9.38
N ASP A 204 -6.69 11.90 -10.42
CA ASP A 204 -8.12 11.63 -10.55
C ASP A 204 -8.30 10.16 -10.99
N VAL A 205 -9.03 9.38 -10.21
CA VAL A 205 -9.17 7.93 -10.47
C VAL A 205 -10.04 7.64 -11.68
N ALA A 206 -10.97 8.53 -12.05
CA ALA A 206 -11.85 8.32 -13.18
C ALA A 206 -11.17 8.57 -14.52
N THR A 207 -10.18 9.47 -14.56
CA THR A 207 -9.50 9.90 -15.79
C THR A 207 -8.02 9.55 -15.82
N MET A 208 -7.47 9.07 -14.71
CA MET A 208 -6.02 8.83 -14.48
C MET A 208 -5.14 10.05 -14.72
N LYS A 209 -5.72 11.26 -14.77
CA LYS A 209 -4.98 12.50 -14.96
C LYS A 209 -4.26 12.90 -13.69
N VAL A 210 -3.00 13.33 -13.85
CA VAL A 210 -2.22 13.93 -12.78
C VAL A 210 -2.80 15.32 -12.48
N LEU A 211 -3.28 15.50 -11.24
CA LEU A 211 -3.84 16.76 -10.76
C LEU A 211 -2.77 17.63 -10.10
N LYS A 212 -1.89 17.02 -9.29
CA LYS A 212 -0.86 17.70 -8.50
C LYS A 212 0.40 16.86 -8.43
N VAL A 213 1.54 17.54 -8.27
CA VAL A 213 2.87 16.93 -8.11
C VAL A 213 3.51 17.48 -6.85
N TYR A 214 3.96 16.59 -5.96
CA TYR A 214 4.69 16.94 -4.72
C TYR A 214 6.13 16.50 -4.89
N GLU A 215 7.03 17.48 -5.00
CA GLU A 215 8.46 17.23 -5.20
C GLU A 215 9.18 17.13 -3.85
N THR A 216 10.10 16.21 -3.77
CA THR A 216 10.96 16.00 -2.61
C THR A 216 12.42 15.88 -3.03
N ASP A 217 13.32 16.02 -2.08
CA ASP A 217 14.77 15.86 -2.29
C ASP A 217 15.23 14.39 -2.23
N ARG A 218 14.30 13.43 -2.13
CA ARG A 218 14.57 12.00 -1.91
C ARG A 218 13.47 11.12 -2.47
N PRO A 219 13.75 9.82 -2.69
CA PRO A 219 12.72 8.86 -3.04
C PRO A 219 11.57 8.84 -2.06
N VAL A 220 10.35 8.80 -2.58
CA VAL A 220 9.12 8.67 -1.81
C VAL A 220 8.69 7.20 -1.85
N ASN A 221 8.65 6.55 -0.68
CA ASN A 221 8.27 5.15 -0.58
C ASN A 221 6.76 4.96 -0.37
N SER A 222 6.12 5.91 0.31
CA SER A 222 4.69 5.86 0.59
C SER A 222 4.11 7.26 0.72
N ALA A 223 2.87 7.41 0.31
CA ALA A 223 2.11 8.64 0.42
C ALA A 223 0.68 8.33 0.85
N ALA A 224 0.06 9.26 1.58
CA ALA A 224 -1.33 9.11 2.01
C ALA A 224 -2.07 10.45 1.97
N ILE A 225 -3.39 10.39 1.73
CA ILE A 225 -4.30 11.54 1.66
C ILE A 225 -5.04 11.64 2.99
N SER A 226 -5.07 12.82 3.59
CA SER A 226 -5.87 13.06 4.79
C SER A 226 -7.37 12.91 4.48
N PRO A 227 -8.14 12.18 5.33
CA PRO A 227 -9.58 12.02 5.11
C PRO A 227 -10.43 13.25 5.49
N ILE A 228 -9.86 14.22 6.21
CA ILE A 228 -10.59 15.38 6.76
C ILE A 228 -10.01 16.73 6.40
N LYS A 229 -8.78 16.78 5.89
CA LYS A 229 -8.08 18.02 5.51
C LYS A 229 -7.56 17.91 4.08
N GLU A 230 -7.38 19.04 3.43
CA GLU A 230 -6.69 19.12 2.12
C GLU A 230 -5.17 18.98 2.30
N HIS A 231 -4.75 17.90 2.93
CA HIS A 231 -3.36 17.60 3.22
C HIS A 231 -2.96 16.22 2.70
N VAL A 232 -1.71 16.10 2.31
CA VAL A 232 -1.07 14.81 2.00
C VAL A 232 0.18 14.66 2.84
N VAL A 233 0.50 13.42 3.20
CA VAL A 233 1.72 13.08 3.90
C VAL A 233 2.57 12.15 3.05
N LEU A 234 3.88 12.43 2.98
CA LEU A 234 4.85 11.65 2.24
C LEU A 234 5.88 11.08 3.18
N GLY A 235 6.23 9.81 2.98
CA GLY A 235 7.29 9.12 3.69
C GLY A 235 8.27 8.50 2.71
N GLY A 236 9.53 8.54 3.07
CA GLY A 236 10.59 7.98 2.26
C GLY A 236 11.94 8.17 2.92
N GLY A 237 12.97 8.16 2.12
CA GLY A 237 14.35 8.29 2.54
C GLY A 237 15.25 7.50 1.60
N GLN A 238 16.54 7.75 1.68
CA GLN A 238 17.52 7.02 0.91
C GLN A 238 17.80 5.68 1.62
N GLU A 239 17.86 4.60 0.86
CA GLU A 239 18.19 3.27 1.39
C GLU A 239 19.52 3.30 2.16
N ALA A 240 19.57 2.61 3.31
CA ALA A 240 20.74 2.58 4.19
C ALA A 240 22.02 2.09 3.49
N MET A 241 21.90 1.23 2.48
CA MET A 241 23.03 0.76 1.65
C MET A 241 23.67 1.88 0.81
N SER A 242 22.92 2.91 0.46
CA SER A 242 23.42 4.07 -0.31
C SER A 242 24.04 5.15 0.58
N VAL A 243 23.88 5.06 1.89
CA VAL A 243 24.39 6.05 2.87
C VAL A 243 25.85 5.81 3.23
N THR A 244 26.45 4.68 2.89
CA THR A 244 27.84 4.31 3.25
C THR A 244 28.90 5.17 2.56
N THR A 245 28.54 5.99 1.59
CA THR A 245 29.49 6.86 0.84
C THR A 245 29.40 8.34 1.13
N THR A 246 28.47 8.80 1.95
CA THR A 246 28.34 10.23 2.30
C THR A 246 28.29 10.45 3.80
N SER A 247 29.23 11.25 4.27
CA SER A 247 29.44 11.64 5.67
C SER A 247 28.17 11.82 6.51
N GLY A 248 28.19 11.35 7.75
CA GLY A 248 27.24 11.31 8.87
C GLY A 248 26.25 12.46 9.15
N ARG A 249 25.78 13.18 8.14
CA ARG A 249 24.80 14.25 8.27
C ARG A 249 23.39 13.93 7.71
N VAL A 250 23.07 12.69 7.37
CA VAL A 250 22.00 12.47 6.38
C VAL A 250 20.89 11.51 6.79
N GLY A 251 20.61 11.33 8.05
CA GLY A 251 19.40 10.65 8.51
C GLY A 251 18.19 11.60 8.61
N LYS A 252 17.65 12.11 7.49
CA LYS A 252 16.38 12.85 7.52
C LYS A 252 15.24 11.92 7.13
N PHE A 253 14.82 11.08 8.04
CA PHE A 253 13.71 10.16 7.88
C PHE A 253 12.45 10.78 8.46
N GLU A 254 11.89 11.74 7.75
CA GLU A 254 10.80 12.59 8.18
C GLU A 254 9.53 12.29 7.39
N ALA A 255 8.39 12.25 8.07
CA ALA A 255 7.10 12.36 7.40
C ALA A 255 6.89 13.84 7.02
N ARG A 256 6.68 14.12 5.74
CA ARG A 256 6.56 15.47 5.18
C ARG A 256 5.11 15.75 4.83
N PHE A 257 4.59 16.87 5.31
CA PHE A 257 3.21 17.29 5.11
C PHE A 257 3.11 18.40 4.09
N PHE A 258 2.26 18.19 3.10
CA PHE A 258 2.00 19.16 2.02
C PHE A 258 0.54 19.54 1.99
N HIS A 259 0.28 20.79 1.61
CA HIS A 259 -1.07 21.21 1.25
C HIS A 259 -1.47 20.60 -0.10
N MET A 260 -2.61 19.91 -0.13
CA MET A 260 -3.01 19.13 -1.30
C MET A 260 -3.22 19.99 -2.55
N VAL A 261 -3.76 21.21 -2.41
CA VAL A 261 -4.08 22.11 -3.53
C VAL A 261 -2.88 22.97 -3.92
N PHE A 262 -2.17 23.57 -2.93
CA PHE A 262 -1.09 24.53 -3.18
C PHE A 262 0.26 23.85 -3.40
N GLN A 263 0.40 22.56 -3.07
CA GLN A 263 1.63 21.77 -3.19
C GLN A 263 2.79 22.30 -2.31
N GLU A 264 2.46 23.12 -1.32
CA GLU A 264 3.43 23.70 -0.39
C GLU A 264 3.66 22.77 0.81
N GLU A 265 4.92 22.55 1.13
CA GLU A 265 5.29 21.84 2.35
C GLU A 265 5.13 22.76 3.55
N PHE A 266 4.34 22.35 4.53
CA PHE A 266 4.08 23.15 5.74
C PHE A 266 4.57 22.52 7.04
N GLY A 267 4.99 21.25 7.01
CA GLY A 267 5.46 20.59 8.22
C GLY A 267 6.23 19.31 8.00
N ARG A 268 7.02 18.94 9.00
CA ARG A 268 7.77 17.68 9.06
C ARG A 268 7.70 17.06 10.43
N VAL A 269 7.51 15.75 10.48
CA VAL A 269 7.55 14.99 11.72
C VAL A 269 8.72 14.03 11.68
N LYS A 270 9.63 14.22 12.64
CA LYS A 270 10.79 13.36 12.88
C LYS A 270 10.43 12.26 13.87
N GLY A 271 11.16 11.17 13.83
CA GLY A 271 10.99 10.10 14.83
C GLY A 271 11.62 8.79 14.43
N HIS A 272 11.70 8.50 13.13
CA HIS A 272 12.33 7.28 12.62
C HIS A 272 13.84 7.44 12.45
N PHE A 273 14.54 6.31 12.62
CA PHE A 273 15.99 6.19 12.44
C PHE A 273 16.36 5.49 11.11
N GLY A 274 15.38 5.21 10.29
CA GLY A 274 15.52 4.62 8.96
C GLY A 274 14.47 5.14 7.99
N PRO A 275 14.59 4.84 6.68
CA PRO A 275 13.62 5.23 5.67
C PRO A 275 12.21 4.79 6.04
N ILE A 276 11.26 5.71 5.88
CA ILE A 276 9.84 5.39 6.08
C ILE A 276 9.35 4.64 4.84
N ASN A 277 8.92 3.41 5.03
CA ASN A 277 8.46 2.54 3.95
C ASN A 277 6.94 2.55 3.77
N THR A 278 6.19 2.96 4.79
CA THR A 278 4.75 2.96 4.75
C THR A 278 4.16 4.02 5.65
N ILE A 279 3.13 4.71 5.16
CA ILE A 279 2.36 5.69 5.91
C ILE A 279 0.88 5.47 5.63
N ALA A 280 0.05 5.58 6.66
CA ALA A 280 -1.40 5.53 6.53
C ALA A 280 -2.05 6.53 7.49
N PHE A 281 -3.02 7.30 6.99
CA PHE A 281 -3.90 8.08 7.88
C PHE A 281 -4.91 7.15 8.56
N HIS A 282 -5.16 7.43 9.82
CA HIS A 282 -6.31 6.85 10.49
C HIS A 282 -7.61 7.35 9.82
N PRO A 283 -8.65 6.50 9.65
CA PRO A 283 -9.89 6.88 8.96
C PRO A 283 -10.63 8.09 9.53
N ASN A 284 -10.43 8.42 10.82
CA ASN A 284 -10.99 9.64 11.44
C ASN A 284 -10.16 10.91 11.16
N GLY A 285 -8.97 10.78 10.57
CA GLY A 285 -8.08 11.89 10.22
C GLY A 285 -7.38 12.58 11.39
N LYS A 286 -7.53 12.10 12.62
CA LYS A 286 -6.92 12.71 13.83
C LYS A 286 -5.55 12.16 14.17
N SER A 287 -5.12 11.13 13.47
CA SER A 287 -3.81 10.51 13.63
C SER A 287 -3.34 9.86 12.32
N TYR A 288 -2.08 9.49 12.26
CA TYR A 288 -1.51 8.66 11.21
C TYR A 288 -0.50 7.68 11.81
N ALA A 289 -0.26 6.60 11.11
CA ALA A 289 0.78 5.65 11.45
C ALA A 289 1.88 5.66 10.38
N SER A 290 3.12 5.43 10.81
CA SER A 290 4.28 5.27 9.94
C SER A 290 5.10 4.05 10.35
N GLY A 291 5.59 3.31 9.36
CA GLY A 291 6.49 2.18 9.54
C GLY A 291 7.77 2.38 8.75
N ALA A 292 8.90 2.09 9.36
CA ALA A 292 10.21 2.34 8.79
C ALA A 292 11.16 1.14 8.91
N GLU A 293 12.34 1.25 8.29
CA GLU A 293 13.38 0.22 8.36
C GLU A 293 14.01 0.06 9.75
N ASP A 294 13.75 0.99 10.66
CA ASP A 294 14.14 0.87 12.06
C ASP A 294 13.36 -0.19 12.85
N GLY A 295 12.39 -0.85 12.20
CA GLY A 295 11.56 -1.91 12.78
C GLY A 295 10.42 -1.40 13.67
N TYR A 296 10.21 -0.10 13.74
CA TYR A 296 9.13 0.48 14.54
C TYR A 296 7.94 0.91 13.68
N VAL A 297 6.75 0.65 14.21
CA VAL A 297 5.51 1.32 13.81
C VAL A 297 5.25 2.43 14.83
N ARG A 298 5.05 3.66 14.37
CA ARG A 298 4.78 4.83 15.20
C ARG A 298 3.40 5.36 14.94
N LEU A 299 2.66 5.60 16.02
CA LEU A 299 1.37 6.28 15.99
C LEU A 299 1.58 7.75 16.33
N HIS A 300 1.08 8.63 15.48
CA HIS A 300 1.21 10.07 15.64
C HIS A 300 -0.18 10.68 15.74
N HIS A 301 -0.49 11.29 16.87
CA HIS A 301 -1.75 12.01 17.08
C HIS A 301 -1.56 13.48 16.77
N PHE A 302 -2.50 14.04 16.01
CA PHE A 302 -2.49 15.46 15.72
C PHE A 302 -3.04 16.25 16.91
N ASP A 303 -2.41 17.39 17.21
CA ASP A 303 -2.89 18.33 18.20
C ASP A 303 -4.06 19.19 17.68
N ASN A 304 -4.63 19.97 18.59
CA ASN A 304 -5.71 20.87 18.25
C ASN A 304 -5.29 22.00 17.28
N ASP A 305 -4.02 22.34 17.28
CA ASP A 305 -3.51 23.41 16.40
C ASP A 305 -3.47 22.92 14.95
N TYR A 306 -3.01 21.68 14.72
CA TYR A 306 -3.11 21.05 13.40
C TYR A 306 -4.57 20.94 12.94
N LEU A 307 -5.48 20.50 13.81
CA LEU A 307 -6.89 20.31 13.46
C LEU A 307 -7.60 21.64 13.14
N LYS A 308 -7.14 22.75 13.72
CA LYS A 308 -7.65 24.11 13.45
C LYS A 308 -6.89 24.82 12.33
N LEU A 309 -5.79 24.25 11.84
CA LEU A 309 -4.97 24.87 10.80
C LEU A 309 -5.84 25.10 9.53
N GLU A 310 -6.09 26.36 9.23
CA GLU A 310 -6.63 26.82 7.97
C GLU A 310 -5.50 27.50 7.21
N VAL A 311 -5.12 26.94 6.08
CA VAL A 311 -4.15 27.59 5.19
C VAL A 311 -4.87 28.77 4.55
N LYS A 312 -4.64 29.97 5.06
CA LYS A 312 -5.16 31.20 4.45
C LYS A 312 -4.51 31.36 3.07
N LYS A 313 -5.38 31.67 2.10
CA LYS A 313 -4.96 32.05 0.74
C LYS A 313 -4.03 33.25 0.76
#